data_dca91c10bb59d7253dc2fd86b0705354
#
_entry.id   dca91c10bb59d7253dc2fd86b0705354
#
_cell.length_a   1.000
_cell.length_b   1.000
_cell.length_c   1.000
_cell.angle_alpha   90.00
_cell.angle_beta   90.00
_cell.angle_gamma   90.00
#
_symmetry.space_group_name_H-M   'P 1'
#
loop_
_entity.id
_entity.type
_entity.pdbx_description
1 polymer ?
#
loop_
_entity_poly.entity_id
_entity_poly.type
_entity_poly.pdbx_seq_one_letter_code
_entity_poly.pdbx_strand_id
1 'polypeptide(L)' 'MLEVWTEITAEHNGKIIKGSFKFVDGRVTARTHYGTKTVDVDGHTPEQLAKNLLRKLAREGRA' A
#
# COMPACT_ATOMS: atom_id res chain seq x y z
N MET A 1 -17.34 13.67 0.40
CA MET A 1 -16.13 13.67 -0.43
C MET A 1 -15.76 12.23 -0.79
N LEU A 2 -15.49 11.98 -2.05
CA LEU A 2 -15.15 10.63 -2.49
C LEU A 2 -13.67 10.38 -2.28
N GLU A 3 -13.35 9.27 -1.64
CA GLU A 3 -11.98 8.81 -1.57
C GLU A 3 -11.65 8.06 -2.85
N VAL A 4 -10.49 8.37 -3.42
CA VAL A 4 -10.04 7.68 -4.64
C VAL A 4 -8.96 6.68 -4.25
N TRP A 5 -9.26 5.41 -4.41
CA TRP A 5 -8.30 4.34 -4.20
C TRP A 5 -7.79 3.87 -5.55
N THR A 6 -6.48 3.68 -5.64
CA THR A 6 -5.82 3.19 -6.85
C THR A 6 -5.37 1.76 -6.59
N GLU A 7 -5.72 0.87 -7.51
CA GLU A 7 -5.28 -0.52 -7.39
C GLU A 7 -3.80 -0.64 -7.73
N ILE A 8 -3.08 -1.41 -6.93
CA ILE A 8 -1.68 -1.72 -7.16
C ILE A 8 -1.40 -3.17 -6.86
N THR A 9 -0.28 -3.65 -7.38
CA THR A 9 0.22 -4.97 -7.04
C THR A 9 1.68 -4.85 -6.62
N ALA A 10 2.13 -5.78 -5.80
CA ALA A 10 3.52 -5.89 -5.40
C ALA A 10 3.91 -7.37 -5.39
N GLU A 11 5.18 -7.64 -5.60
CA GLU A 11 5.69 -9.01 -5.53
C GLU A 11 6.40 -9.23 -4.20
N HIS A 12 6.11 -10.35 -3.57
CA HIS A 12 6.77 -10.75 -2.33
C HIS A 12 6.94 -12.26 -2.32
N ASN A 13 8.18 -12.72 -2.29
CA ASN A 13 8.52 -14.15 -2.29
C ASN A 13 7.86 -14.92 -3.44
N GLY A 14 7.88 -14.33 -4.64
CA GLY A 14 7.31 -14.96 -5.82
C GLY A 14 5.79 -14.90 -5.91
N LYS A 15 5.13 -14.23 -4.97
CA LYS A 15 3.68 -14.08 -4.99
C LYS A 15 3.31 -12.66 -5.32
N ILE A 16 2.22 -12.51 -6.06
CA ILE A 16 1.66 -11.19 -6.36
C ILE A 16 0.66 -10.83 -5.28
N ILE A 17 0.89 -9.69 -4.64
CA ILE A 17 0.02 -9.16 -3.60
C ILE A 17 -0.82 -8.05 -4.23
N LYS A 18 -2.12 -8.18 -4.14
CA LYS A 18 -3.04 -7.18 -4.67
C LYS A 18 -3.55 -6.30 -3.54
N GLY A 19 -3.63 -5.01 -3.80
CA GLY A 19 -4.16 -4.08 -2.84
C GLY A 19 -4.51 -2.77 -3.49
N SER A 20 -4.81 -1.78 -2.67
CA SER A 20 -5.15 -0.44 -3.13
C SER A 20 -4.44 0.57 -2.25
N PHE A 21 -4.24 1.76 -2.78
CA PHE A 21 -3.68 2.83 -1.97
C PHE A 21 -4.36 4.15 -2.27
N LYS A 22 -4.26 5.06 -1.32
CA LYS A 22 -4.67 6.45 -1.52
C LYS A 22 -3.58 7.36 -0.98
N PHE A 23 -3.53 8.57 -1.53
CA PHE A 23 -2.59 9.60 -1.08
C PHE A 23 -3.40 10.80 -0.65
N VAL A 24 -3.31 11.16 0.62
CA VAL A 24 -4.06 12.29 1.20
C VAL A 24 -3.15 13.00 2.20
N ASP A 25 -3.05 14.31 2.06
CA ASP A 25 -2.33 15.18 3.01
C ASP A 25 -0.90 14.72 3.30
N GLY A 26 -0.17 14.33 2.27
CA GLY A 26 1.21 13.89 2.42
C GLY A 26 1.37 12.51 3.02
N ARG A 27 0.30 11.73 3.10
CA ARG A 27 0.34 10.37 3.63
C ARG A 27 -0.19 9.39 2.62
N VAL A 28 0.45 8.23 2.57
CA VAL A 28 0.01 7.12 1.74
C VAL A 28 -0.58 6.04 2.64
N THR A 29 -1.79 5.63 2.34
CA THR A 29 -2.45 4.52 3.01
C THR A 29 -2.59 3.39 1.99
N ALA A 30 -2.04 2.24 2.31
CA ALA A 30 -2.21 1.05 1.49
C ALA A 30 -3.05 0.04 2.26
N ARG A 31 -3.90 -0.67 1.55
CA ARG A 31 -4.72 -1.69 2.16
C ARG A 31 -4.77 -2.94 1.30
N THR A 32 -4.92 -4.06 1.98
CA THR A 32 -5.21 -5.34 1.36
C THR A 32 -6.53 -5.85 1.92
N HIS A 33 -6.92 -7.03 1.48
CA HIS A 33 -8.11 -7.68 2.02
C HIS A 33 -7.99 -7.93 3.54
N TYR A 34 -6.77 -7.98 4.06
CA TYR A 34 -6.52 -8.41 5.45
C TYR A 34 -5.96 -7.31 6.35
N GLY A 35 -5.63 -6.16 5.83
CA GLY A 35 -5.04 -5.13 6.67
C GLY A 35 -4.77 -3.83 5.95
N THR A 36 -4.40 -2.82 6.73
CA THR A 36 -4.15 -1.46 6.25
C THR A 36 -2.94 -0.89 6.95
N LYS A 37 -2.12 -0.13 6.22
CA LYS A 37 -1.00 0.62 6.78
C LYS A 37 -0.93 2.00 6.17
N THR A 38 -0.49 2.98 6.97
CA THR A 38 -0.33 4.36 6.54
C THR A 38 1.08 4.84 6.90
N VAL A 39 1.72 5.55 5.98
CA VAL A 39 3.02 6.18 6.21
C VAL A 39 3.04 7.56 5.60
N ASP A 40 3.92 8.42 6.11
CA ASP A 40 4.17 9.72 5.51
C ASP A 40 5.01 9.57 4.25
N VAL A 41 4.70 10.39 3.25
CA VAL A 41 5.53 10.49 2.06
C VAL A 41 6.70 11.40 2.40
N ASP A 42 7.88 10.81 2.45
CA ASP A 42 9.08 11.55 2.85
C ASP A 42 10.12 11.38 1.75
N GLY A 43 9.93 12.16 0.67
CA GLY A 43 10.85 12.15 -0.46
C GLY A 43 10.67 10.96 -1.41
N HIS A 44 9.66 10.15 -1.20
CA HIS A 44 9.37 8.99 -2.06
C HIS A 44 8.08 9.19 -2.84
N THR A 45 7.92 8.44 -3.93
CA THR A 45 6.67 8.49 -4.68
C THR A 45 5.59 7.71 -3.91
N PRO A 46 4.34 8.20 -3.94
CA PRO A 46 3.24 7.48 -3.28
C PRO A 46 3.10 6.03 -3.74
N GLU A 47 3.25 5.79 -5.03
CA GLU A 47 3.13 4.44 -5.58
C GLU A 47 4.19 3.50 -5.03
N GLN A 48 5.44 3.96 -4.97
CA GLN A 48 6.51 3.14 -4.45
C GLN A 48 6.31 2.80 -2.98
N LEU A 49 5.90 3.79 -2.18
CA LEU A 49 5.60 3.57 -0.78
C LEU A 49 4.45 2.58 -0.61
N ALA A 50 3.42 2.70 -1.44
CA ALA A 50 2.29 1.79 -1.38
C ALA A 50 2.72 0.35 -1.63
N LYS A 51 3.57 0.12 -2.62
CA LYS A 51 4.10 -1.21 -2.90
C LYS A 51 4.90 -1.75 -1.72
N ASN A 52 5.72 -0.91 -1.11
CA ASN A 52 6.48 -1.32 0.07
C ASN A 52 5.56 -1.67 1.23
N LEU A 53 4.47 -0.93 1.40
CA LEU A 53 3.49 -1.23 2.44
C LEU A 53 2.79 -2.58 2.19
N LEU A 54 2.49 -2.89 0.93
CA LEU A 54 1.92 -4.19 0.60
C LEU A 54 2.87 -5.32 0.98
N ARG A 55 4.17 -5.14 0.73
CA ARG A 55 5.17 -6.14 1.10
C ARG A 55 5.26 -6.31 2.61
N LYS A 56 5.17 -5.21 3.36
CA LYS A 56 5.17 -5.27 4.82
C LYS A 56 3.94 -6.01 5.34
N LEU A 57 2.78 -5.72 4.78
CA LEU A 57 1.56 -6.41 5.15
C LEU A 57 1.67 -7.91 4.87
N ALA A 58 2.25 -8.28 3.72
CA ALA A 58 2.45 -9.68 3.40
C ALA A 58 3.39 -10.35 4.40
N ARG A 59 4.46 -9.66 4.79
CA ARG A 59 5.41 -10.18 5.77
C ARG A 59 4.74 -10.42 7.12
N GLU A 60 3.76 -9.60 7.46
CA GLU A 60 3.01 -9.74 8.71
C GLU A 60 1.85 -10.74 8.61
N GLY A 61 1.68 -11.37 7.45
CA GLY A 61 0.56 -12.29 7.23
C GLY A 61 -0.77 -11.59 7.03
N ARG A 62 -0.77 -10.31 6.66
CA ARG A 62 -1.98 -9.48 6.50
C ARG A 62 -2.22 -9.11 5.04
N ALA A 63 -1.73 -9.90 4.13
CA ALA A 63 -1.96 -9.66 2.71
C ALA A 63 -2.07 -10.98 1.94
#